data_a51f312cdd046ae2bd021e1671d06edd
#
_entry.id   a51f312cdd046ae2bd021e1671d06edd
#
_cell.length_a   1.000
_cell.length_b   1.000
_cell.length_c   1.000
_cell.angle_alpha   90.00
_cell.angle_beta   90.00
_cell.angle_gamma   90.00
#
_symmetry.space_group_name_H-M   'P 1'
#
loop_
_entity.id
_entity.type
_entity.pdbx_description
1 polymer ?
#
loop_
_entity_poly.entity_id
_entity_poly.type
_entity_poly.pdbx_seq_one_letter_code
_entity_poly.pdbx_strand_id
1 'polypeptide(L)'
;RNLAVLAPLCVSGFVVCSLQELEKQYAPSRVCGLSFISLTGTRRAQATMQTLLHVPYGGNDGEKLDIYLPRDPSGACDSPVFLFSSKEVSGFIAPPLVTQGIAVVAVGYDVAPKGHLDVMVAQVRRSVAFIVQQYSKISGVYLCGHSAGAHLAAMVLSTDWEEYGVTPDIKGAFLVSGVYDLEPIMHTSVNNLLHMSREVAWRNSPILGVTAATPARKACEVLIAVAQHDSPEFHRQSQEYFQVLLPAALRSAGWRVSRLDIADTDHFDVIEKLSQGGYILTQVRG
;
A
#
# COMPACT_ATOMS: atom_id res chain seq x y z
N ARG A 1 35.38 5.20 -25.56
CA ARG A 1 36.58 4.62 -24.89
C ARG A 1 36.07 3.79 -23.72
N ASN A 2 36.10 2.48 -23.94
CA ASN A 2 36.06 1.35 -23.01
C ASN A 2 35.35 1.56 -21.63
N LEU A 3 34.10 1.24 -21.59
CA LEU A 3 33.43 0.78 -20.36
C LEU A 3 33.65 -0.73 -20.28
N ALA A 4 34.45 -1.13 -19.32
CA ALA A 4 34.69 -2.52 -19.00
C ALA A 4 33.37 -3.16 -18.56
N VAL A 5 33.00 -4.24 -19.27
CA VAL A 5 31.93 -5.15 -18.88
C VAL A 5 32.43 -5.89 -17.64
N LEU A 6 31.89 -5.53 -16.47
CA LEU A 6 32.08 -6.30 -15.25
C LEU A 6 31.16 -7.52 -15.32
N ALA A 7 31.79 -8.68 -15.50
CA ALA A 7 31.14 -9.97 -15.35
C ALA A 7 30.61 -10.15 -13.93
N PRO A 8 29.49 -10.84 -13.71
CA PRO A 8 28.94 -11.05 -12.39
C PRO A 8 29.86 -11.91 -11.54
N LEU A 9 30.41 -11.36 -10.47
CA LEU A 9 31.11 -12.11 -9.44
C LEU A 9 30.09 -12.79 -8.53
N CYS A 10 29.97 -14.08 -8.68
CA CYS A 10 29.18 -14.94 -7.79
C CYS A 10 30.01 -15.18 -6.52
N VAL A 11 29.70 -14.50 -5.44
CA VAL A 11 30.23 -14.79 -4.11
C VAL A 11 29.07 -15.12 -3.20
N SER A 12 28.97 -16.38 -2.78
CA SER A 12 28.06 -16.91 -1.76
C SER A 12 26.56 -16.54 -1.95
N GLY A 13 25.94 -17.01 -3.03
CA GLY A 13 24.47 -17.08 -3.13
C GLY A 13 23.73 -15.76 -3.36
N PHE A 14 24.41 -14.63 -3.39
CA PHE A 14 23.81 -13.33 -3.71
C PHE A 14 24.09 -12.95 -5.16
N VAL A 15 23.06 -12.86 -5.98
CA VAL A 15 23.16 -12.25 -7.31
C VAL A 15 23.26 -10.74 -7.10
N VAL A 16 24.43 -10.17 -7.33
CA VAL A 16 24.60 -8.70 -7.39
C VAL A 16 24.03 -8.22 -8.72
N CYS A 17 22.81 -7.68 -8.68
CA CYS A 17 22.21 -6.99 -9.82
C CYS A 17 23.02 -5.73 -10.16
N SER A 18 23.26 -5.45 -11.44
CA SER A 18 23.87 -4.18 -11.84
C SER A 18 22.90 -3.03 -11.55
N LEU A 19 23.41 -1.81 -11.34
CA LEU A 19 22.58 -0.62 -11.13
C LEU A 19 21.59 -0.39 -12.28
N GLN A 20 21.99 -0.67 -13.51
CA GLN A 20 21.12 -0.58 -14.70
C GLN A 20 20.01 -1.62 -14.69
N GLU A 21 20.25 -2.79 -14.14
CA GLU A 21 19.23 -3.83 -14.01
C GLU A 21 18.23 -3.49 -12.90
N LEU A 22 18.70 -2.98 -11.76
CA LEU A 22 17.83 -2.46 -10.71
C LEU A 22 16.92 -1.34 -11.22
N GLU A 23 17.47 -0.40 -12.00
CA GLU A 23 16.70 0.67 -12.63
C GLU A 23 15.52 0.12 -13.43
N LYS A 24 15.75 -0.86 -14.30
CA LYS A 24 14.69 -1.49 -15.10
C LYS A 24 13.64 -2.20 -14.25
N GLN A 25 14.03 -2.79 -13.13
CA GLN A 25 13.13 -3.56 -12.27
C GLN A 25 12.16 -2.68 -11.48
N TYR A 26 12.56 -1.44 -11.17
CA TYR A 26 11.70 -0.47 -10.49
C TYR A 26 11.08 0.57 -11.43
N ALA A 27 11.52 0.63 -12.70
CA ALA A 27 10.93 1.55 -13.68
C ALA A 27 9.63 0.97 -14.23
N PRO A 28 8.47 1.61 -13.99
CA PRO A 28 7.20 1.12 -14.50
C PRO A 28 7.15 1.31 -16.03
N SER A 29 6.98 0.23 -16.76
CA SER A 29 6.92 0.23 -18.23
C SER A 29 5.70 0.92 -18.84
N ARG A 30 4.68 1.27 -18.02
CA ARG A 30 3.37 1.81 -18.47
C ARG A 30 2.85 2.96 -17.60
N VAL A 31 3.66 3.95 -17.27
CA VAL A 31 3.24 5.10 -16.43
C VAL A 31 2.00 5.82 -17.00
N CYS A 32 1.81 5.83 -18.32
CA CYS A 32 0.65 6.50 -18.95
C CYS A 32 -0.68 5.70 -18.90
N GLY A 33 -0.64 4.36 -18.85
CA GLY A 33 -1.84 3.52 -18.91
C GLY A 33 -2.68 3.58 -17.63
N LEU A 34 -2.05 3.41 -16.49
CA LEU A 34 -2.71 3.42 -15.18
C LEU A 34 -3.45 4.75 -14.96
N SER A 35 -2.84 5.88 -15.31
CA SER A 35 -3.42 7.19 -15.06
C SER A 35 -4.73 7.44 -15.80
N PHE A 36 -4.94 6.86 -16.98
CA PHE A 36 -6.16 7.07 -17.76
C PHE A 36 -7.35 6.24 -17.24
N ILE A 37 -7.16 4.94 -17.03
CA ILE A 37 -8.23 4.04 -16.52
C ILE A 37 -8.60 4.42 -15.10
N SER A 38 -7.61 4.60 -14.23
CA SER A 38 -7.81 4.94 -12.83
C SER A 38 -8.42 6.33 -12.66
N LEU A 39 -7.99 7.32 -13.44
CA LEU A 39 -8.51 8.68 -13.39
C LEU A 39 -9.97 8.75 -13.89
N THR A 40 -10.28 8.10 -15.02
CA THR A 40 -11.65 8.09 -15.57
C THR A 40 -12.60 7.30 -14.68
N GLY A 41 -12.16 6.16 -14.13
CA GLY A 41 -12.92 5.38 -13.17
C GLY A 41 -13.17 6.12 -11.87
N THR A 42 -12.17 6.85 -11.36
CA THR A 42 -12.30 7.69 -10.16
C THR A 42 -13.33 8.81 -10.38
N ARG A 43 -13.24 9.54 -11.48
CA ARG A 43 -14.23 10.60 -11.82
C ARG A 43 -15.64 10.02 -11.96
N ARG A 44 -15.78 8.85 -12.56
CA ARG A 44 -17.08 8.16 -12.67
C ARG A 44 -17.62 7.80 -11.29
N ALA A 45 -16.79 7.24 -10.40
CA ALA A 45 -17.20 6.90 -9.03
C ALA A 45 -17.65 8.16 -8.28
N GLN A 46 -16.88 9.25 -8.35
CA GLN A 46 -17.23 10.54 -7.74
C GLN A 46 -18.57 11.10 -8.23
N ALA A 47 -18.88 10.92 -9.52
CA ALA A 47 -20.12 11.42 -10.13
C ALA A 47 -21.36 10.56 -9.84
N THR A 48 -21.20 9.27 -9.51
CA THR A 48 -22.31 8.31 -9.44
C THR A 48 -22.58 7.74 -8.05
N MET A 49 -21.67 7.97 -7.10
CA MET A 49 -21.74 7.41 -5.75
C MET A 49 -21.96 8.50 -4.70
N GLN A 50 -22.41 8.10 -3.51
CA GLN A 50 -22.40 8.99 -2.36
C GLN A 50 -20.98 9.18 -1.87
N THR A 51 -20.49 10.43 -1.90
CA THR A 51 -19.09 10.74 -1.60
C THR A 51 -18.95 11.94 -0.69
N LEU A 52 -17.91 11.94 0.14
CA LEU A 52 -17.37 13.10 0.82
C LEU A 52 -15.98 13.35 0.25
N LEU A 53 -15.83 14.41 -0.54
CA LEU A 53 -14.59 14.71 -1.24
C LEU A 53 -13.78 15.76 -0.49
N HIS A 54 -12.44 15.62 -0.57
CA HIS A 54 -11.48 16.58 -0.03
C HIS A 54 -11.62 16.83 1.48
N VAL A 55 -12.01 15.80 2.26
CA VAL A 55 -12.11 15.88 3.72
C VAL A 55 -10.71 16.06 4.31
N PRO A 56 -10.38 17.21 4.93
CA PRO A 56 -9.06 17.43 5.48
C PRO A 56 -8.83 16.59 6.74
N TYR A 57 -7.66 15.95 6.83
CA TYR A 57 -7.22 15.23 8.02
C TYR A 57 -5.94 15.79 8.65
N GLY A 58 -5.36 16.80 8.01
CA GLY A 58 -4.18 17.54 8.47
C GLY A 58 -4.11 18.93 7.89
N GLY A 59 -2.99 19.63 8.13
CA GLY A 59 -2.81 21.03 7.77
C GLY A 59 -2.23 21.26 6.37
N ASN A 60 -1.70 20.24 5.71
CA ASN A 60 -1.09 20.38 4.39
C ASN A 60 -2.12 20.15 3.28
N ASP A 61 -1.84 20.70 2.10
CA ASP A 61 -2.75 20.62 0.95
C ASP A 61 -2.97 19.19 0.46
N GLY A 62 -1.98 18.31 0.59
CA GLY A 62 -2.08 16.90 0.26
C GLY A 62 -2.87 16.08 1.29
N GLU A 63 -3.06 16.58 2.51
CA GLU A 63 -3.69 15.87 3.61
C GLU A 63 -5.23 15.92 3.53
N LYS A 64 -5.80 15.29 2.50
CA LYS A 64 -7.24 15.22 2.23
C LYS A 64 -7.66 13.79 1.89
N LEU A 65 -8.86 13.41 2.28
CA LEU A 65 -9.49 12.13 1.98
C LEU A 65 -10.63 12.31 1.00
N ASP A 66 -10.82 11.34 0.12
CA ASP A 66 -12.06 11.16 -0.61
C ASP A 66 -12.73 9.88 -0.09
N ILE A 67 -13.95 9.99 0.42
CA ILE A 67 -14.69 8.91 1.09
C ILE A 67 -15.88 8.53 0.22
N TYR A 68 -16.00 7.24 -0.10
CA TYR A 68 -17.10 6.65 -0.88
C TYR A 68 -17.93 5.79 0.05
N LEU A 69 -19.23 6.07 0.13
CA LEU A 69 -20.13 5.49 1.13
C LEU A 69 -21.13 4.52 0.51
N PRO A 70 -21.51 3.44 1.21
CA PRO A 70 -22.64 2.61 0.85
C PRO A 70 -23.95 3.43 0.82
N ARG A 71 -24.90 3.04 -0.04
CA ARG A 71 -26.17 3.77 -0.23
C ARG A 71 -27.12 3.70 0.96
N ASP A 72 -26.97 2.71 1.82
CA ASP A 72 -27.81 2.56 3.01
C ASP A 72 -27.09 3.14 4.23
N PRO A 73 -27.50 4.33 4.70
CA PRO A 73 -26.87 4.96 5.86
C PRO A 73 -27.18 4.24 7.19
N SER A 74 -28.16 3.32 7.23
CA SER A 74 -28.46 2.55 8.44
C SER A 74 -27.36 1.55 8.79
N GLY A 75 -26.58 1.11 7.81
CA GLY A 75 -25.40 0.24 7.98
C GLY A 75 -24.05 0.99 7.96
N ALA A 76 -24.01 2.25 7.58
CA ALA A 76 -22.77 3.01 7.41
C ALA A 76 -22.00 3.27 8.72
N CYS A 77 -22.67 3.11 9.87
CA CYS A 77 -22.03 3.25 11.17
C CYS A 77 -21.23 2.03 11.64
N ASP A 78 -21.53 0.83 11.07
CA ASP A 78 -20.88 -0.43 11.46
C ASP A 78 -20.12 -1.08 10.28
N SER A 79 -19.91 -0.32 9.20
CA SER A 79 -19.24 -0.83 7.99
C SER A 79 -17.73 -0.87 8.17
N PRO A 80 -17.04 -1.88 7.61
CA PRO A 80 -15.59 -1.87 7.51
C PRO A 80 -15.14 -0.75 6.57
N VAL A 81 -13.99 -0.16 6.88
CA VAL A 81 -13.37 0.89 6.08
C VAL A 81 -12.17 0.32 5.35
N PHE A 82 -12.13 0.52 4.04
CA PHE A 82 -11.03 0.13 3.18
C PHE A 82 -10.22 1.37 2.80
N LEU A 83 -9.00 1.50 3.34
CA LEU A 83 -8.10 2.61 3.05
C LEU A 83 -7.17 2.28 1.89
N PHE A 84 -7.11 3.17 0.90
CA PHE A 84 -6.26 3.02 -0.26
C PHE A 84 -5.46 4.29 -0.55
N SER A 85 -4.20 4.15 -0.94
CA SER A 85 -3.34 5.30 -1.23
C SER A 85 -3.40 5.76 -2.67
N SER A 86 -3.35 7.02 -2.83
CA SER A 86 -3.47 8.06 -3.83
C SER A 86 -4.90 8.35 -4.22
N LYS A 87 -5.51 9.36 -3.55
CA LYS A 87 -6.93 9.71 -3.73
C LYS A 87 -7.30 10.14 -5.16
N GLU A 88 -6.35 10.71 -5.91
CA GLU A 88 -6.57 11.24 -7.25
C GLU A 88 -6.93 10.14 -8.26
N VAL A 89 -6.43 8.93 -8.03
CA VAL A 89 -6.54 7.83 -8.99
C VAL A 89 -7.12 6.55 -8.40
N SER A 90 -7.57 6.55 -7.14
CA SER A 90 -7.97 5.32 -6.44
C SER A 90 -9.48 5.12 -6.29
N GLY A 91 -10.29 6.11 -6.62
CA GLY A 91 -11.76 5.99 -6.52
C GLY A 91 -12.37 4.92 -7.42
N PHE A 92 -11.66 4.48 -8.46
CA PHE A 92 -12.13 3.43 -9.38
C PHE A 92 -12.37 2.08 -8.70
N ILE A 93 -11.75 1.82 -7.54
CA ILE A 93 -11.96 0.59 -6.76
C ILE A 93 -13.24 0.64 -5.91
N ALA A 94 -13.80 1.83 -5.69
CA ALA A 94 -14.93 2.01 -4.78
C ALA A 94 -16.22 1.28 -5.23
N PRO A 95 -16.64 1.27 -6.51
CA PRO A 95 -17.92 0.69 -6.90
C PRO A 95 -18.12 -0.76 -6.45
N PRO A 96 -17.22 -1.72 -6.70
CA PRO A 96 -17.41 -3.09 -6.27
C PRO A 96 -17.35 -3.31 -4.76
N LEU A 97 -16.61 -2.50 -4.01
CA LEU A 97 -16.51 -2.61 -2.56
C LEU A 97 -17.72 -1.98 -1.85
N VAL A 98 -18.14 -0.82 -2.31
CA VAL A 98 -19.30 -0.13 -1.76
C VAL A 98 -20.61 -0.92 -1.96
N THR A 99 -20.74 -1.64 -3.07
CA THR A 99 -21.88 -2.57 -3.27
C THR A 99 -21.88 -3.75 -2.29
N GLN A 100 -20.77 -4.06 -1.67
CA GLN A 100 -20.62 -5.06 -0.61
C GLN A 100 -20.80 -4.44 0.81
N GLY A 101 -21.21 -3.18 0.90
CA GLY A 101 -21.41 -2.50 2.18
C GLY A 101 -20.12 -1.96 2.80
N ILE A 102 -19.01 -1.89 2.07
CA ILE A 102 -17.71 -1.45 2.55
C ILE A 102 -17.53 0.03 2.19
N ALA A 103 -17.22 0.88 3.16
CA ALA A 103 -16.81 2.25 2.89
C ALA A 103 -15.37 2.29 2.37
N VAL A 104 -15.11 3.04 1.30
CA VAL A 104 -13.78 3.18 0.72
C VAL A 104 -13.24 4.57 0.99
N VAL A 105 -12.03 4.65 1.50
CA VAL A 105 -11.33 5.90 1.78
C VAL A 105 -10.06 5.96 0.94
N ALA A 106 -10.03 6.87 -0.01
CA ALA A 106 -8.86 7.19 -0.81
C ALA A 106 -8.04 8.29 -0.12
N VAL A 107 -6.81 7.95 0.26
CA VAL A 107 -5.93 8.81 1.05
C VAL A 107 -5.05 9.66 0.14
N GLY A 108 -5.15 10.99 0.24
CA GLY A 108 -4.19 11.92 -0.33
C GLY A 108 -3.05 12.18 0.64
N TYR A 109 -1.88 12.44 0.13
CA TYR A 109 -0.68 12.86 0.88
C TYR A 109 0.27 13.61 -0.06
N ASP A 110 1.25 14.31 0.50
CA ASP A 110 2.26 15.03 -0.30
C ASP A 110 3.24 14.04 -0.92
N VAL A 111 3.19 13.89 -2.25
CA VAL A 111 4.11 13.01 -3.00
C VAL A 111 5.42 13.72 -3.34
N ALA A 112 6.49 12.95 -3.59
CA ALA A 112 7.77 13.49 -4.03
C ALA A 112 7.63 14.26 -5.37
N PRO A 113 8.40 15.34 -5.58
CA PRO A 113 9.44 15.87 -4.71
C PRO A 113 8.92 16.81 -3.60
N LYS A 114 7.61 17.11 -3.55
CA LYS A 114 7.02 18.01 -2.53
C LYS A 114 7.09 17.40 -1.13
N GLY A 115 6.77 16.10 -1.01
CA GLY A 115 6.85 15.35 0.23
C GLY A 115 8.11 14.48 0.30
N HIS A 116 8.82 14.52 1.46
CA HIS A 116 9.85 13.55 1.77
C HIS A 116 9.22 12.27 2.36
N LEU A 117 9.91 11.15 2.28
CA LEU A 117 9.36 9.85 2.66
C LEU A 117 8.83 9.80 4.10
N ASP A 118 9.56 10.36 5.07
CA ASP A 118 9.11 10.45 6.47
C ASP A 118 7.79 11.22 6.59
N VAL A 119 7.63 12.29 5.82
CA VAL A 119 6.40 13.10 5.79
C VAL A 119 5.25 12.29 5.20
N MET A 120 5.47 11.59 4.09
CA MET A 120 4.45 10.73 3.47
C MET A 120 3.96 9.66 4.45
N VAL A 121 4.88 8.96 5.11
CA VAL A 121 4.56 7.93 6.11
C VAL A 121 3.77 8.53 7.28
N ALA A 122 4.22 9.67 7.83
CA ALA A 122 3.54 10.34 8.91
C ALA A 122 2.13 10.82 8.52
N GLN A 123 1.96 11.33 7.30
CA GLN A 123 0.66 11.76 6.78
C GLN A 123 -0.32 10.57 6.66
N VAL A 124 0.12 9.44 6.11
CA VAL A 124 -0.75 8.25 6.01
C VAL A 124 -1.10 7.69 7.39
N ARG A 125 -0.19 7.69 8.36
CA ARG A 125 -0.49 7.33 9.75
C ARG A 125 -1.54 8.26 10.35
N ARG A 126 -1.40 9.59 10.17
CA ARG A 126 -2.41 10.56 10.62
C ARG A 126 -3.77 10.35 9.99
N SER A 127 -3.85 9.95 8.72
CA SER A 127 -5.12 9.66 8.06
C SER A 127 -5.87 8.51 8.75
N VAL A 128 -5.16 7.46 9.14
CA VAL A 128 -5.75 6.34 9.90
C VAL A 128 -6.23 6.81 11.28
N ALA A 129 -5.40 7.57 12.00
CA ALA A 129 -5.78 8.12 13.30
C ALA A 129 -7.04 9.01 13.19
N PHE A 130 -7.08 9.87 12.18
CA PHE A 130 -8.24 10.72 11.90
C PHE A 130 -9.52 9.90 11.64
N ILE A 131 -9.45 8.87 10.79
CA ILE A 131 -10.60 8.01 10.48
C ILE A 131 -11.14 7.35 11.76
N VAL A 132 -10.27 6.78 12.57
CA VAL A 132 -10.66 6.09 13.82
C VAL A 132 -11.26 7.07 14.83
N GLN A 133 -10.78 8.30 14.92
CA GLN A 133 -11.30 9.33 15.82
C GLN A 133 -12.64 9.90 15.34
N GLN A 134 -12.75 10.19 14.04
CA GLN A 134 -13.96 10.81 13.49
C GLN A 134 -15.13 9.83 13.33
N TYR A 135 -14.82 8.56 13.00
CA TYR A 135 -15.82 7.54 12.70
C TYR A 135 -15.73 6.39 13.70
N SER A 136 -16.00 6.69 14.97
CA SER A 136 -15.85 5.76 16.11
C SER A 136 -16.70 4.49 16.05
N LYS A 137 -17.67 4.42 15.13
CA LYS A 137 -18.57 3.26 14.96
C LYS A 137 -18.14 2.33 13.81
N ILE A 138 -16.98 2.55 13.19
CA ILE A 138 -16.49 1.61 12.16
C ILE A 138 -16.20 0.24 12.76
N SER A 139 -16.56 -0.83 12.05
CA SER A 139 -16.36 -2.22 12.52
C SER A 139 -14.92 -2.69 12.42
N GLY A 140 -14.08 -1.97 11.68
CA GLY A 140 -12.65 -2.23 11.50
C GLY A 140 -12.07 -1.52 10.30
N VAL A 141 -10.75 -1.55 10.20
CA VAL A 141 -9.97 -0.93 9.13
C VAL A 141 -9.27 -2.01 8.32
N TYR A 142 -9.42 -1.96 7.00
CA TYR A 142 -8.63 -2.73 6.06
C TYR A 142 -7.71 -1.78 5.30
N LEU A 143 -6.43 -2.10 5.27
CA LEU A 143 -5.44 -1.35 4.50
C LEU A 143 -5.29 -1.98 3.12
N CYS A 144 -5.18 -1.17 2.09
CA CYS A 144 -4.80 -1.64 0.78
C CYS A 144 -3.82 -0.68 0.14
N GLY A 145 -2.82 -1.22 -0.50
CA GLY A 145 -1.85 -0.43 -1.23
C GLY A 145 -1.23 -1.21 -2.37
N HIS A 146 -0.84 -0.49 -3.40
CA HIS A 146 -0.14 -1.02 -4.56
C HIS A 146 1.21 -0.33 -4.72
N SER A 147 2.26 -1.09 -5.01
CA SER A 147 3.61 -0.56 -5.24
C SER A 147 4.09 0.31 -4.06
N ALA A 148 4.39 1.59 -4.25
CA ALA A 148 4.71 2.53 -3.17
C ALA A 148 3.56 2.67 -2.14
N GLY A 149 2.30 2.50 -2.56
CA GLY A 149 1.16 2.48 -1.64
C GLY A 149 1.15 1.24 -0.73
N ALA A 150 1.61 0.09 -1.21
CA ALA A 150 1.78 -1.11 -0.38
C ALA A 150 2.91 -0.92 0.66
N HIS A 151 3.97 -0.21 0.29
CA HIS A 151 5.00 0.23 1.25
C HIS A 151 4.37 1.06 2.38
N LEU A 152 3.58 2.10 2.05
CA LEU A 152 2.93 2.96 3.05
C LEU A 152 1.95 2.17 3.94
N ALA A 153 1.17 1.25 3.36
CA ALA A 153 0.28 0.38 4.11
C ALA A 153 1.06 -0.56 5.06
N ALA A 154 2.21 -1.08 4.63
CA ALA A 154 3.08 -1.89 5.46
C ALA A 154 3.72 -1.07 6.61
N MET A 155 4.07 0.20 6.37
CA MET A 155 4.53 1.13 7.43
C MET A 155 3.43 1.42 8.45
N VAL A 156 2.16 1.44 8.04
CA VAL A 156 1.00 1.58 8.95
C VAL A 156 0.86 0.36 9.85
N LEU A 157 1.08 -0.86 9.33
CA LEU A 157 1.03 -2.10 10.13
C LEU A 157 2.05 -2.13 11.28
N SER A 158 3.22 -1.49 11.09
CA SER A 158 4.30 -1.43 12.08
C SER A 158 4.29 -0.17 12.94
N THR A 159 3.17 0.56 12.98
CA THR A 159 3.05 1.82 13.70
C THR A 159 2.80 1.59 15.18
N ASP A 160 3.52 2.34 16.02
CA ASP A 160 3.14 2.53 17.41
C ASP A 160 1.99 3.55 17.49
N TRP A 161 0.79 3.06 17.76
CA TRP A 161 -0.40 3.87 17.79
C TRP A 161 -0.59 4.65 19.09
N GLU A 162 0.19 4.37 20.12
CA GLU A 162 0.19 5.16 21.38
C GLU A 162 0.63 6.60 21.10
N GLU A 163 1.59 6.78 20.18
CA GLU A 163 2.04 8.12 19.74
C GLU A 163 0.91 8.96 19.11
N TYR A 164 -0.11 8.30 18.55
CA TYR A 164 -1.26 8.95 17.91
C TYR A 164 -2.49 9.04 18.82
N GLY A 165 -2.42 8.48 20.03
CA GLY A 165 -3.52 8.47 21.00
C GLY A 165 -4.75 7.69 20.53
N VAL A 166 -4.57 6.68 19.65
CA VAL A 166 -5.65 5.86 19.10
C VAL A 166 -5.29 4.37 19.18
N THR A 167 -6.29 3.51 19.03
CA THR A 167 -6.10 2.06 18.91
C THR A 167 -6.91 1.56 17.72
N PRO A 168 -6.39 1.70 16.48
CA PRO A 168 -7.11 1.26 15.29
C PRO A 168 -7.34 -0.26 15.33
N ASP A 169 -8.54 -0.69 14.98
CA ASP A 169 -8.84 -2.10 14.79
C ASP A 169 -8.54 -2.51 13.34
N ILE A 170 -7.25 -2.74 13.04
CA ILE A 170 -6.81 -3.15 11.70
C ILE A 170 -7.10 -4.64 11.56
N LYS A 171 -8.13 -4.95 10.77
CA LYS A 171 -8.59 -6.31 10.49
C LYS A 171 -7.77 -7.02 9.44
N GLY A 172 -7.21 -6.26 8.49
CA GLY A 172 -6.41 -6.83 7.42
C GLY A 172 -5.64 -5.81 6.61
N ALA A 173 -4.71 -6.31 5.81
CA ALA A 173 -3.94 -5.54 4.84
C ALA A 173 -3.75 -6.30 3.53
N PHE A 174 -4.01 -5.64 2.42
CA PHE A 174 -3.78 -6.10 1.07
C PHE A 174 -2.58 -5.34 0.50
N LEU A 175 -1.45 -5.99 0.46
CA LEU A 175 -0.17 -5.42 0.03
C LEU A 175 0.16 -5.94 -1.36
N VAL A 176 -0.13 -5.14 -2.39
CA VAL A 176 -0.08 -5.58 -3.78
C VAL A 176 1.18 -5.08 -4.45
N SER A 177 2.04 -5.98 -4.95
CA SER A 177 3.28 -5.66 -5.68
C SER A 177 4.10 -4.57 -4.98
N GLY A 178 4.31 -4.76 -3.67
CA GLY A 178 4.86 -3.72 -2.80
C GLY A 178 6.39 -3.69 -2.75
N VAL A 179 6.89 -2.60 -2.16
CA VAL A 179 8.30 -2.41 -1.82
C VAL A 179 8.44 -2.41 -0.31
N TYR A 180 9.31 -3.27 0.23
CA TYR A 180 9.44 -3.48 1.68
C TYR A 180 10.85 -3.27 2.20
N ASP A 181 11.84 -3.24 1.29
CA ASP A 181 13.23 -2.87 1.50
C ASP A 181 13.59 -1.73 0.54
N LEU A 182 13.99 -0.60 1.09
CA LEU A 182 14.30 0.61 0.31
C LEU A 182 15.79 0.73 -0.07
N GLU A 183 16.67 -0.12 0.48
CA GLU A 183 18.09 -0.06 0.14
C GLU A 183 18.32 -0.17 -1.37
N PRO A 184 17.71 -1.10 -2.13
CA PRO A 184 17.88 -1.16 -3.59
C PRO A 184 17.42 0.10 -4.31
N ILE A 185 16.33 0.74 -3.85
CA ILE A 185 15.78 1.95 -4.48
C ILE A 185 16.74 3.14 -4.39
N MET A 186 17.56 3.20 -3.34
CA MET A 186 18.56 4.27 -3.20
C MET A 186 19.51 4.38 -4.38
N HIS A 187 19.70 3.29 -5.13
CA HIS A 187 20.60 3.18 -6.26
C HIS A 187 19.90 3.36 -7.62
N THR A 188 18.66 3.82 -7.63
CA THR A 188 17.86 4.04 -8.85
C THR A 188 17.50 5.52 -9.03
N SER A 189 17.01 5.88 -10.22
CA SER A 189 16.53 7.23 -10.52
C SER A 189 15.32 7.65 -9.66
N VAL A 190 14.61 6.69 -9.08
CA VAL A 190 13.52 6.97 -8.12
C VAL A 190 14.04 7.79 -6.94
N ASN A 191 15.25 7.49 -6.46
CA ASN A 191 15.85 8.24 -5.37
C ASN A 191 16.25 9.68 -5.74
N ASN A 192 16.38 10.01 -7.03
CA ASN A 192 16.61 11.40 -7.45
C ASN A 192 15.45 12.34 -7.09
N LEU A 193 14.25 11.79 -6.91
CA LEU A 193 13.06 12.54 -6.47
C LEU A 193 12.84 12.45 -4.95
N LEU A 194 13.19 11.33 -4.34
CA LEU A 194 12.97 11.08 -2.92
C LEU A 194 14.08 11.66 -2.04
N HIS A 195 15.29 11.80 -2.59
CA HIS A 195 16.49 12.27 -1.87
C HIS A 195 16.71 11.55 -0.54
N MET A 196 16.46 10.24 -0.51
CA MET A 196 16.63 9.44 0.70
C MET A 196 18.11 9.29 1.05
N SER A 197 18.46 9.55 2.31
CA SER A 197 19.70 9.04 2.88
C SER A 197 19.52 7.57 3.29
N ARG A 198 20.65 6.92 3.60
CA ARG A 198 20.63 5.52 4.07
C ARG A 198 19.82 5.35 5.35
N GLU A 199 19.90 6.30 6.26
CA GLU A 199 19.12 6.31 7.51
C GLU A 199 17.63 6.47 7.26
N VAL A 200 17.25 7.29 6.27
CA VAL A 200 15.84 7.45 5.85
C VAL A 200 15.32 6.16 5.23
N ALA A 201 16.08 5.54 4.33
CA ALA A 201 15.71 4.27 3.72
C ALA A 201 15.56 3.17 4.78
N TRP A 202 16.53 3.09 5.71
CA TRP A 202 16.54 2.07 6.76
C TRP A 202 15.31 2.17 7.68
N ARG A 203 15.02 3.36 8.26
CA ARG A 203 13.89 3.52 9.19
C ARG A 203 12.50 3.44 8.51
N ASN A 204 12.44 3.60 7.19
CA ASN A 204 11.22 3.48 6.40
C ASN A 204 11.16 2.18 5.57
N SER A 205 11.99 1.20 5.84
CA SER A 205 11.88 -0.13 5.24
C SER A 205 11.00 -1.02 6.12
N PRO A 206 9.76 -1.36 5.68
CA PRO A 206 8.83 -2.17 6.47
C PRO A 206 9.40 -3.50 6.95
N ILE A 207 10.27 -4.12 6.15
CA ILE A 207 10.89 -5.41 6.47
C ILE A 207 11.71 -5.35 7.77
N LEU A 208 12.29 -4.20 8.10
CA LEU A 208 13.08 -3.99 9.31
C LEU A 208 12.21 -3.67 10.53
N GLY A 209 11.00 -3.14 10.32
CA GLY A 209 10.06 -2.78 11.38
C GLY A 209 9.31 -3.96 12.00
N VAL A 210 9.28 -5.13 11.34
CA VAL A 210 8.50 -6.30 11.79
C VAL A 210 8.95 -6.83 13.16
N THR A 211 10.23 -6.70 13.49
CA THR A 211 10.77 -7.19 14.77
C THR A 211 10.42 -6.31 15.96
N ALA A 212 10.12 -5.03 15.70
CA ALA A 212 9.75 -4.03 16.71
C ALA A 212 8.22 -3.90 16.88
N ALA A 213 7.45 -4.38 15.90
CA ALA A 213 6.00 -4.32 15.98
C ALA A 213 5.50 -5.22 17.12
N THR A 214 4.98 -4.59 18.16
CA THR A 214 4.15 -5.29 19.13
C THR A 214 2.97 -5.86 18.34
N PRO A 215 2.71 -7.18 18.39
CA PRO A 215 1.60 -7.75 17.65
C PRO A 215 0.33 -6.99 18.03
N ALA A 216 -0.40 -6.54 17.03
CA ALA A 216 -1.72 -5.96 17.29
C ALA A 216 -2.49 -6.93 18.19
N ARG A 217 -3.10 -6.43 19.27
CA ARG A 217 -3.81 -7.25 20.26
C ARG A 217 -5.05 -7.96 19.68
N LYS A 218 -5.36 -7.71 18.40
CA LYS A 218 -6.52 -8.22 17.68
C LYS A 218 -6.08 -9.02 16.45
N ALA A 219 -6.97 -9.90 15.99
CA ALA A 219 -6.76 -10.67 14.76
C ALA A 219 -6.56 -9.75 13.56
N CYS A 220 -5.54 -10.03 12.75
CA CYS A 220 -5.25 -9.30 11.52
C CYS A 220 -4.88 -10.27 10.41
N GLU A 221 -5.40 -10.06 9.22
CA GLU A 221 -5.14 -10.88 8.05
C GLU A 221 -4.33 -10.09 7.01
N VAL A 222 -3.09 -10.51 6.75
CA VAL A 222 -2.21 -9.84 5.79
C VAL A 222 -2.07 -10.71 4.54
N LEU A 223 -2.49 -10.16 3.41
CA LEU A 223 -2.29 -10.75 2.10
C LEU A 223 -1.21 -9.96 1.35
N ILE A 224 -0.11 -10.62 1.01
CA ILE A 224 0.93 -10.10 0.15
C ILE A 224 0.68 -10.68 -1.24
N ALA A 225 0.15 -9.86 -2.15
CA ALA A 225 -0.12 -10.24 -3.52
C ALA A 225 0.98 -9.69 -4.44
N VAL A 226 1.35 -10.45 -5.46
CA VAL A 226 2.30 -10.03 -6.50
C VAL A 226 1.76 -10.45 -7.86
N ALA A 227 1.90 -9.60 -8.86
CA ALA A 227 1.49 -9.93 -10.22
C ALA A 227 2.45 -10.96 -10.84
N GLN A 228 1.93 -11.90 -11.61
CA GLN A 228 2.74 -12.95 -12.25
C GLN A 228 3.86 -12.37 -13.11
N HIS A 229 3.58 -11.25 -13.80
CA HIS A 229 4.52 -10.59 -14.71
C HIS A 229 5.19 -9.36 -14.09
N ASP A 230 5.21 -9.26 -12.77
CA ASP A 230 6.05 -8.29 -12.05
C ASP A 230 7.54 -8.58 -12.27
N SER A 231 8.37 -7.58 -12.06
CA SER A 231 9.80 -7.78 -12.14
C SER A 231 10.30 -8.74 -11.05
N PRO A 232 11.42 -9.44 -11.28
CA PRO A 232 12.02 -10.31 -10.27
C PRO A 232 12.21 -9.64 -8.91
N GLU A 233 12.47 -8.34 -8.88
CA GLU A 233 12.67 -7.60 -7.63
C GLU A 233 11.39 -7.47 -6.82
N PHE A 234 10.22 -7.23 -7.42
CA PHE A 234 8.95 -7.24 -6.70
C PHE A 234 8.60 -8.62 -6.15
N HIS A 235 8.91 -9.69 -6.90
CA HIS A 235 8.78 -11.06 -6.41
C HIS A 235 9.70 -11.33 -5.22
N ARG A 236 10.98 -10.93 -5.30
CA ARG A 236 11.95 -11.07 -4.20
C ARG A 236 11.48 -10.35 -2.96
N GLN A 237 11.14 -9.08 -3.08
CA GLN A 237 10.69 -8.26 -1.95
C GLN A 237 9.41 -8.81 -1.31
N SER A 238 8.43 -9.22 -2.11
CA SER A 238 7.20 -9.85 -1.61
C SER A 238 7.48 -11.14 -0.85
N GLN A 239 8.38 -11.97 -1.37
CA GLN A 239 8.79 -13.23 -0.74
C GLN A 239 9.54 -13.01 0.58
N GLU A 240 10.50 -12.09 0.59
CA GLU A 240 11.29 -11.79 1.80
C GLU A 240 10.43 -11.18 2.89
N TYR A 241 9.54 -10.23 2.55
CA TYR A 241 8.64 -9.63 3.52
C TYR A 241 7.66 -10.67 4.11
N PHE A 242 7.13 -11.57 3.27
CA PHE A 242 6.33 -12.70 3.74
C PHE A 242 7.09 -13.58 4.74
N GLN A 243 8.34 -13.93 4.43
CA GLN A 243 9.20 -14.75 5.29
C GLN A 243 9.49 -14.09 6.64
N VAL A 244 9.60 -12.77 6.70
CA VAL A 244 9.85 -12.03 7.94
C VAL A 244 8.55 -11.86 8.76
N LEU A 245 7.41 -11.64 8.09
CA LEU A 245 6.10 -11.50 8.74
C LEU A 245 5.57 -12.82 9.31
N LEU A 246 5.76 -13.93 8.61
CA LEU A 246 5.19 -15.21 9.00
C LEU A 246 5.59 -15.68 10.42
N PRO A 247 6.87 -15.64 10.83
CA PRO A 247 7.24 -15.98 12.21
C PRO A 247 6.66 -15.02 13.25
N ALA A 248 6.49 -13.73 12.92
CA ALA A 248 5.86 -12.77 13.81
C ALA A 248 4.36 -13.08 13.99
N ALA A 249 3.67 -13.39 12.88
CA ALA A 249 2.27 -13.80 12.89
C ALA A 249 2.04 -15.09 13.69
N LEU A 250 2.92 -16.08 13.56
CA LEU A 250 2.82 -17.33 14.32
C LEU A 250 3.00 -17.14 15.85
N ARG A 251 3.73 -16.09 16.27
CA ARG A 251 3.86 -15.72 17.69
C ARG A 251 2.69 -14.89 18.21
N SER A 252 1.85 -14.38 17.32
CA SER A 252 0.77 -13.44 17.65
C SER A 252 -0.58 -14.16 17.53
N ALA A 253 -1.32 -14.26 18.61
CA ALA A 253 -2.64 -14.87 18.57
C ALA A 253 -3.57 -14.10 17.60
N GLY A 254 -4.04 -14.79 16.55
CA GLY A 254 -5.01 -14.26 15.60
C GLY A 254 -4.44 -13.56 14.36
N TRP A 255 -3.11 -13.47 14.19
CA TRP A 255 -2.53 -12.99 12.94
C TRP A 255 -2.43 -14.12 11.92
N ARG A 256 -2.84 -13.82 10.68
CA ARG A 256 -2.64 -14.71 9.52
C ARG A 256 -1.92 -13.93 8.42
N VAL A 257 -0.91 -14.55 7.83
CA VAL A 257 -0.17 -13.98 6.71
C VAL A 257 -0.19 -14.99 5.57
N SER A 258 -0.56 -14.53 4.40
CA SER A 258 -0.55 -15.32 3.16
C SER A 258 0.14 -14.56 2.04
N ARG A 259 0.70 -15.31 1.07
CA ARG A 259 1.25 -14.78 -0.15
C ARG A 259 0.50 -15.38 -1.34
N LEU A 260 0.21 -14.56 -2.34
CA LEU A 260 -0.54 -14.97 -3.53
C LEU A 260 0.11 -14.39 -4.78
N ASP A 261 0.44 -15.25 -5.73
CA ASP A 261 0.82 -14.86 -7.10
C ASP A 261 -0.45 -14.74 -7.94
N ILE A 262 -0.71 -13.57 -8.51
CA ILE A 262 -1.91 -13.32 -9.31
C ILE A 262 -1.60 -13.61 -10.77
N ALA A 263 -2.18 -14.68 -11.29
CA ALA A 263 -1.99 -15.12 -12.66
C ALA A 263 -2.51 -14.10 -13.69
N ASP A 264 -1.89 -14.10 -14.87
CA ASP A 264 -2.27 -13.30 -16.03
C ASP A 264 -2.40 -11.80 -15.74
N THR A 265 -1.51 -11.27 -14.89
CA THR A 265 -1.46 -9.84 -14.54
C THR A 265 -0.02 -9.31 -14.61
N ASP A 266 0.12 -8.09 -15.09
CA ASP A 266 1.33 -7.29 -14.91
C ASP A 266 1.20 -6.35 -13.69
N HIS A 267 2.22 -5.51 -13.45
CA HIS A 267 2.28 -4.58 -12.33
C HIS A 267 1.07 -3.64 -12.21
N PHE A 268 0.43 -3.32 -13.31
CA PHE A 268 -0.74 -2.43 -13.36
C PHE A 268 -2.05 -3.18 -13.46
N ASP A 269 -2.11 -4.26 -14.25
CA ASP A 269 -3.32 -5.08 -14.37
C ASP A 269 -3.79 -5.59 -13.02
N VAL A 270 -2.85 -5.96 -12.13
CA VAL A 270 -3.14 -6.52 -10.80
C VAL A 270 -3.98 -5.56 -9.94
N ILE A 271 -3.82 -4.26 -10.12
CA ILE A 271 -4.57 -3.26 -9.37
C ILE A 271 -5.77 -2.73 -10.16
N GLU A 272 -5.68 -2.58 -11.48
CA GLU A 272 -6.77 -2.10 -12.33
C GLU A 272 -7.99 -3.04 -12.31
N LYS A 273 -7.75 -4.35 -12.23
CA LYS A 273 -8.79 -5.38 -12.09
C LYS A 273 -9.61 -5.27 -10.80
N LEU A 274 -9.17 -4.48 -9.80
CA LEU A 274 -9.99 -4.17 -8.62
C LEU A 274 -11.28 -3.39 -8.95
N SER A 275 -11.38 -2.82 -10.14
CA SER A 275 -12.65 -2.28 -10.66
C SER A 275 -13.73 -3.34 -10.94
N GLN A 276 -13.37 -4.62 -10.94
CA GLN A 276 -14.24 -5.75 -11.30
C GLN A 276 -14.70 -6.49 -10.04
N GLY A 277 -16.00 -6.58 -9.80
CA GLY A 277 -16.56 -7.22 -8.61
C GLY A 277 -16.28 -8.73 -8.48
N GLY A 278 -15.96 -9.43 -9.59
CA GLY A 278 -15.60 -10.83 -9.60
C GLY A 278 -14.10 -11.13 -9.43
N TYR A 279 -13.26 -10.09 -9.31
CA TYR A 279 -11.83 -10.27 -9.20
C TYR A 279 -11.44 -10.75 -7.79
N ILE A 280 -10.44 -11.63 -7.72
CA ILE A 280 -10.05 -12.30 -6.46
C ILE A 280 -9.74 -11.32 -5.33
N LEU A 281 -9.10 -10.19 -5.62
CA LEU A 281 -8.74 -9.19 -4.61
C LEU A 281 -9.92 -8.25 -4.23
N THR A 282 -11.04 -8.26 -4.96
CA THR A 282 -12.26 -7.53 -4.60
C THR A 282 -13.24 -8.37 -3.79
N GLN A 283 -13.02 -9.67 -3.72
CA GLN A 283 -13.85 -10.58 -2.92
C GLN A 283 -13.32 -10.63 -1.48
N VAL A 284 -13.52 -9.55 -0.74
CA VAL A 284 -13.20 -9.50 0.69
C VAL A 284 -14.23 -10.37 1.42
N ARG A 285 -13.83 -11.58 1.78
CA ARG A 285 -14.61 -12.41 2.71
C ARG A 285 -14.06 -12.17 4.11
N GLY A 286 -14.86 -11.50 4.94
CA GLY A 286 -14.62 -11.40 6.38
C GLY A 286 -14.76 -12.76 7.05
#